data_4978ef9eb89a634c2667176e4d9e040c
#
_entry.id   4978ef9eb89a634c2667176e4d9e040c
#
_cell.length_a   1.000
_cell.length_b   1.000
_cell.length_c   1.000
_cell.angle_alpha   90.00
_cell.angle_beta   90.00
_cell.angle_gamma   90.00
#
_symmetry.space_group_name_H-M   'P 1'
#
loop_
_entity.id
_entity.type
_entity.pdbx_description
1 polymer ?
#
loop_
_entity_poly.entity_id
_entity_poly.type
_entity_poly.pdbx_seq_one_letter_code
_entity_poly.pdbx_strand_id
1 'polypeptide(L)'
;MLCLTACISLMAQNISGKLVDEAQQPLPYANIVLQTVDSAFVTGTTTGEKGEFKLQKIVAGDYRLAISSIGYQSLYLSLQGFERTADVGTLTLADASQELGEVTVTASSRVSRADQKLIFPSKKQISASNNGVDMLRHLMLPRLRVNSMDGSVGMTDGSSVQLCINGRKATKEEVTALLPEEVIRVEFQEDPGLRYGDAGAVINYIVRRYEVGGSFGYNGMQSLKSGFGNHNLTGKVNFKQSEISFYYGNRLQYFNEIWFDKNETFTFEDGSQYHRSQYAEANKKKNLQQWGAVTYNLQETDKYMLNATVGFSHYNDPDLRMKGKLYTEEFPNSVTDREEWNHDRNLSPYLDLYFQKNLKHKQFLALNIVGTYINTKNRSSYTELLSGEPVVDYYSGIRGKKYSLIGEGIYEKAFKDGGKLSAGVRHTQGYTDNDYNGTLQYSSQMKQADTYACLLYTSPSPRDTERS
;
A
#
# COMPACT_ATOMS: atom_id res chain seq x y z
N MET A 1 -54.59 7.59 -40.23
CA MET A 1 -53.19 7.91 -40.50
C MET A 1 -52.37 7.30 -39.36
N LEU A 2 -51.91 6.06 -39.53
CA LEU A 2 -51.22 5.30 -38.52
C LEU A 2 -49.71 5.58 -38.62
N CYS A 3 -49.13 6.21 -37.63
CA CYS A 3 -47.69 6.46 -37.55
C CYS A 3 -47.01 5.23 -36.97
N LEU A 4 -46.34 4.41 -37.80
CA LEU A 4 -45.52 3.30 -37.40
C LEU A 4 -44.18 3.85 -36.94
N THR A 5 -43.94 3.97 -35.63
CA THR A 5 -42.63 4.21 -35.05
C THR A 5 -41.86 2.89 -35.06
N ALA A 6 -40.92 2.76 -35.99
CA ALA A 6 -39.95 1.67 -35.99
C ALA A 6 -38.98 1.87 -34.81
N CYS A 7 -39.12 1.11 -33.74
CA CYS A 7 -38.11 0.92 -32.70
C CYS A 7 -36.95 0.17 -33.29
N ILE A 8 -35.87 0.88 -33.65
CA ILE A 8 -34.56 0.27 -33.95
C ILE A 8 -33.98 -0.18 -32.60
N SER A 9 -34.12 -1.46 -32.30
CA SER A 9 -33.41 -2.08 -31.17
C SER A 9 -31.91 -2.04 -31.47
N LEU A 10 -31.15 -1.13 -30.84
CA LEU A 10 -29.70 -1.18 -30.83
C LEU A 10 -29.29 -2.47 -30.10
N MET A 11 -29.00 -3.52 -30.87
CA MET A 11 -28.46 -4.76 -30.35
C MET A 11 -27.00 -4.53 -29.96
N ALA A 12 -26.71 -4.50 -28.65
CA ALA A 12 -25.34 -4.44 -28.13
C ALA A 12 -24.59 -5.72 -28.53
N GLN A 13 -23.45 -5.57 -29.19
CA GLN A 13 -22.69 -6.64 -29.82
C GLN A 13 -21.40 -6.91 -29.05
N ASN A 14 -20.78 -8.07 -29.28
CA ASN A 14 -19.57 -8.47 -28.58
C ASN A 14 -18.47 -8.84 -29.61
N ILE A 15 -17.21 -8.60 -29.22
CA ILE A 15 -16.04 -9.11 -29.93
C ILE A 15 -15.35 -10.05 -28.96
N SER A 16 -15.04 -11.27 -29.41
CA SER A 16 -14.30 -12.28 -28.65
C SER A 16 -13.16 -12.84 -29.49
N GLY A 17 -12.16 -13.40 -28.80
CA GLY A 17 -11.04 -14.07 -29.45
C GLY A 17 -10.08 -14.63 -28.42
N LYS A 18 -9.01 -15.26 -28.92
CA LYS A 18 -7.92 -15.81 -28.13
C LYS A 18 -6.58 -15.28 -28.63
N LEU A 19 -5.68 -14.95 -27.72
CA LEU A 19 -4.35 -14.47 -28.02
C LEU A 19 -3.29 -15.50 -27.62
N VAL A 20 -2.36 -15.78 -28.52
CA VAL A 20 -1.24 -16.71 -28.32
C VAL A 20 0.07 -16.09 -28.82
N ASP A 21 1.20 -16.62 -28.41
CA ASP A 21 2.51 -16.32 -28.95
C ASP A 21 2.83 -17.19 -30.21
N GLU A 22 4.02 -17.01 -30.79
CA GLU A 22 4.47 -17.79 -31.93
C GLU A 22 4.63 -19.30 -31.62
N ALA A 23 4.83 -19.65 -30.33
CA ALA A 23 4.90 -21.02 -29.86
C ALA A 23 3.51 -21.59 -29.52
N GLN A 24 2.42 -20.89 -29.91
CA GLN A 24 1.01 -21.26 -29.59
C GLN A 24 0.69 -21.31 -28.10
N GLN A 25 1.50 -20.69 -27.24
CA GLN A 25 1.20 -20.56 -25.81
C GLN A 25 0.23 -19.41 -25.58
N PRO A 26 -0.77 -19.57 -24.70
CA PRO A 26 -1.68 -18.47 -24.36
C PRO A 26 -0.94 -17.26 -23.82
N LEU A 27 -1.31 -16.06 -24.30
CA LEU A 27 -0.80 -14.81 -23.80
C LEU A 27 -1.81 -14.21 -22.80
N PRO A 28 -1.62 -14.41 -21.50
CA PRO A 28 -2.48 -13.82 -20.48
C PRO A 28 -2.15 -12.34 -20.30
N TYR A 29 -3.17 -11.58 -19.87
CA TYR A 29 -3.07 -10.19 -19.48
C TYR A 29 -2.57 -9.23 -20.57
N ALA A 30 -2.66 -9.62 -21.82
CA ALA A 30 -2.42 -8.74 -22.94
C ALA A 30 -3.54 -7.70 -23.08
N ASN A 31 -3.19 -6.50 -23.47
CA ASN A 31 -4.15 -5.41 -23.65
C ASN A 31 -4.89 -5.55 -24.97
N ILE A 32 -6.22 -5.46 -24.90
CA ILE A 32 -7.13 -5.47 -26.03
C ILE A 32 -7.90 -4.16 -26.00
N VAL A 33 -7.63 -3.26 -26.92
CA VAL A 33 -8.25 -1.92 -26.98
C VAL A 33 -9.01 -1.76 -28.28
N LEU A 34 -10.29 -1.46 -28.21
CA LEU A 34 -11.08 -1.07 -29.37
C LEU A 34 -11.02 0.44 -29.54
N GLN A 35 -10.69 0.87 -30.75
CA GLN A 35 -10.56 2.27 -31.14
C GLN A 35 -11.41 2.54 -32.36
N THR A 36 -11.85 3.79 -32.52
CA THR A 36 -12.37 4.27 -33.79
C THR A 36 -11.25 4.31 -34.86
N VAL A 37 -11.60 4.52 -36.10
CA VAL A 37 -10.62 4.66 -37.21
C VAL A 37 -9.64 5.80 -36.94
N ASP A 38 -10.09 6.87 -36.25
CA ASP A 38 -9.26 8.00 -35.85
C ASP A 38 -8.46 7.77 -34.55
N SER A 39 -8.38 6.52 -34.09
CA SER A 39 -7.62 6.12 -32.90
C SER A 39 -8.20 6.60 -31.57
N ALA A 40 -9.44 7.09 -31.54
CA ALA A 40 -10.13 7.42 -30.28
C ALA A 40 -10.53 6.13 -29.55
N PHE A 41 -10.35 6.11 -28.24
CA PHE A 41 -10.67 4.97 -27.39
C PHE A 41 -12.20 4.75 -27.33
N VAL A 42 -12.65 3.51 -27.54
CA VAL A 42 -14.04 3.09 -27.42
C VAL A 42 -14.26 2.23 -26.19
N THR A 43 -13.55 1.15 -26.07
CA THR A 43 -13.58 0.23 -24.92
C THR A 43 -12.31 -0.62 -24.89
N GLY A 44 -12.03 -1.28 -23.76
CA GLY A 44 -10.87 -2.17 -23.65
C GLY A 44 -11.08 -3.26 -22.60
N THR A 45 -10.28 -4.32 -22.74
CA THR A 45 -10.20 -5.44 -21.82
C THR A 45 -8.78 -6.00 -21.82
N THR A 46 -8.50 -6.98 -20.97
CA THR A 46 -7.27 -7.78 -21.01
C THR A 46 -7.62 -9.23 -21.25
N THR A 47 -6.68 -9.99 -21.83
CA THR A 47 -6.83 -11.44 -21.95
C THR A 47 -6.81 -12.10 -20.58
N GLY A 48 -7.61 -13.16 -20.40
CA GLY A 48 -7.57 -14.03 -19.22
C GLY A 48 -6.36 -14.96 -19.21
N GLU A 49 -6.27 -15.84 -18.19
CA GLU A 49 -5.14 -16.79 -18.03
C GLU A 49 -4.94 -17.71 -19.23
N LYS A 50 -6.01 -18.03 -19.96
CA LYS A 50 -5.97 -18.88 -21.19
C LYS A 50 -5.82 -18.07 -22.47
N GLY A 51 -5.52 -16.76 -22.37
CA GLY A 51 -5.41 -15.87 -23.52
C GLY A 51 -6.75 -15.43 -24.12
N GLU A 52 -7.90 -15.77 -23.52
CA GLU A 52 -9.23 -15.42 -24.04
C GLU A 52 -9.60 -13.98 -23.67
N PHE A 53 -10.29 -13.28 -24.58
CA PHE A 53 -10.82 -11.94 -24.31
C PHE A 53 -12.24 -11.77 -24.85
N LYS A 54 -12.99 -10.83 -24.24
CA LYS A 54 -14.33 -10.46 -24.68
C LYS A 54 -14.57 -8.98 -24.42
N LEU A 55 -14.87 -8.23 -25.46
CA LEU A 55 -15.40 -6.89 -25.42
C LEU A 55 -16.92 -6.96 -25.58
N GLN A 56 -17.64 -6.18 -24.77
CA GLN A 56 -19.12 -6.21 -24.72
C GLN A 56 -19.68 -4.82 -24.97
N LYS A 57 -20.97 -4.77 -25.41
CA LYS A 57 -21.73 -3.55 -25.63
C LYS A 57 -21.14 -2.63 -26.69
N ILE A 58 -20.68 -3.20 -27.81
CA ILE A 58 -20.15 -2.45 -28.92
C ILE A 58 -21.29 -2.09 -29.87
N VAL A 59 -21.34 -0.83 -30.29
CA VAL A 59 -22.29 -0.33 -31.29
C VAL A 59 -21.78 -0.69 -32.69
N ALA A 60 -22.67 -0.83 -33.67
CA ALA A 60 -22.27 -1.03 -35.07
C ALA A 60 -21.43 0.16 -35.56
N GLY A 61 -20.36 -0.13 -36.32
CA GLY A 61 -19.44 0.89 -36.82
C GLY A 61 -18.11 0.32 -37.33
N ASP A 62 -17.22 1.23 -37.74
CA ASP A 62 -15.86 0.88 -38.16
C ASP A 62 -14.89 1.07 -36.98
N TYR A 63 -14.10 0.04 -36.72
CA TYR A 63 -13.22 0.01 -35.54
C TYR A 63 -11.85 -0.54 -35.91
N ARG A 64 -10.90 -0.27 -35.04
CA ARG A 64 -9.57 -0.88 -35.03
C ARG A 64 -9.35 -1.52 -33.64
N LEU A 65 -9.05 -2.81 -33.64
CA LEU A 65 -8.65 -3.53 -32.46
C LEU A 65 -7.12 -3.44 -32.33
N ALA A 66 -6.65 -2.78 -31.29
CA ALA A 66 -5.23 -2.66 -30.96
C ALA A 66 -4.91 -3.66 -29.83
N ILE A 67 -3.98 -4.55 -30.09
CA ILE A 67 -3.56 -5.63 -29.20
C ILE A 67 -2.09 -5.45 -28.88
N SER A 68 -1.75 -5.43 -27.60
CA SER A 68 -0.37 -5.26 -27.17
C SER A 68 -0.07 -6.09 -25.92
N SER A 69 1.14 -6.64 -25.87
CA SER A 69 1.68 -7.34 -24.71
C SER A 69 3.17 -7.02 -24.56
N ILE A 70 3.67 -7.04 -23.30
CA ILE A 70 5.08 -6.76 -23.05
C ILE A 70 5.95 -7.86 -23.66
N GLY A 71 6.94 -7.45 -24.43
CA GLY A 71 7.84 -8.38 -25.11
C GLY A 71 7.36 -8.81 -26.51
N TYR A 72 6.19 -8.37 -26.95
CA TYR A 72 5.61 -8.71 -28.25
C TYR A 72 5.37 -7.49 -29.12
N GLN A 73 5.36 -7.67 -30.43
CA GLN A 73 4.96 -6.63 -31.38
C GLN A 73 3.46 -6.36 -31.28
N SER A 74 3.07 -5.08 -31.30
CA SER A 74 1.65 -4.72 -31.28
C SER A 74 0.95 -5.13 -32.57
N LEU A 75 -0.22 -5.75 -32.45
CA LEU A 75 -1.06 -6.17 -33.57
C LEU A 75 -2.26 -5.24 -33.68
N TYR A 76 -2.54 -4.80 -34.90
CA TYR A 76 -3.71 -3.98 -35.22
C TYR A 76 -4.62 -4.72 -36.19
N LEU A 77 -5.88 -4.92 -35.82
CA LEU A 77 -6.88 -5.56 -36.67
C LEU A 77 -7.98 -4.54 -36.99
N SER A 78 -8.19 -4.29 -38.29
CA SER A 78 -9.32 -3.44 -38.73
C SER A 78 -10.60 -4.23 -38.80
N LEU A 79 -11.66 -3.68 -38.19
CA LEU A 79 -13.02 -4.22 -38.17
C LEU A 79 -13.92 -3.22 -38.88
N GLN A 80 -14.07 -3.41 -40.20
CA GLN A 80 -14.95 -2.57 -41.03
C GLN A 80 -16.33 -3.17 -41.14
N GLY A 81 -17.35 -2.31 -41.06
CA GLY A 81 -18.76 -2.72 -41.13
C GLY A 81 -19.18 -3.68 -40.02
N PHE A 82 -18.67 -3.44 -38.80
CA PHE A 82 -19.03 -4.29 -37.65
C PHE A 82 -20.49 -4.10 -37.30
N GLU A 83 -21.32 -5.08 -37.62
CA GLU A 83 -22.78 -5.07 -37.41
C GLU A 83 -23.28 -6.25 -36.56
N ARG A 84 -22.45 -7.21 -36.25
CA ARG A 84 -22.85 -8.43 -35.51
C ARG A 84 -21.73 -8.85 -34.53
N THR A 85 -22.11 -9.62 -33.50
CA THR A 85 -21.13 -10.28 -32.63
C THR A 85 -20.12 -11.05 -33.48
N ALA A 86 -18.84 -10.76 -33.30
CA ALA A 86 -17.74 -11.37 -34.05
C ALA A 86 -16.80 -12.14 -33.11
N ASP A 87 -16.39 -13.30 -33.52
CA ASP A 87 -15.24 -14.01 -32.98
C ASP A 87 -14.06 -13.79 -33.96
N VAL A 88 -13.04 -13.07 -33.50
CA VAL A 88 -11.83 -12.80 -34.28
C VAL A 88 -10.85 -13.99 -34.31
N GLY A 89 -11.23 -15.09 -33.68
CA GLY A 89 -10.44 -16.33 -33.65
C GLY A 89 -9.19 -16.24 -32.78
N THR A 90 -8.20 -17.06 -33.13
CA THR A 90 -6.91 -17.05 -32.44
C THR A 90 -5.97 -16.08 -33.13
N LEU A 91 -5.49 -15.10 -32.41
CA LEU A 91 -4.55 -14.07 -32.85
C LEU A 91 -3.16 -14.37 -32.30
N THR A 92 -2.14 -14.29 -33.11
CA THR A 92 -0.75 -14.55 -32.73
C THR A 92 0.02 -13.24 -32.65
N LEU A 93 0.70 -13.00 -31.52
CA LEU A 93 1.67 -11.91 -31.40
C LEU A 93 3.08 -12.44 -31.64
N ALA A 94 3.81 -11.76 -32.52
CA ALA A 94 5.22 -12.02 -32.77
C ALA A 94 6.09 -11.46 -31.66
N ASP A 95 7.18 -12.12 -31.32
CA ASP A 95 8.17 -11.62 -30.36
C ASP A 95 8.78 -10.31 -30.88
N ALA A 96 9.00 -9.35 -30.00
CA ALA A 96 9.71 -8.13 -30.29
C ALA A 96 11.21 -8.42 -30.36
N SER A 97 11.71 -8.98 -31.48
CA SER A 97 13.13 -9.06 -31.74
C SER A 97 13.70 -7.64 -31.89
N GLN A 98 14.87 -7.40 -31.32
CA GLN A 98 15.55 -6.10 -31.30
C GLN A 98 15.74 -5.54 -32.70
N GLU A 99 14.99 -4.52 -33.09
CA GLU A 99 15.41 -3.50 -34.01
C GLU A 99 15.28 -2.13 -33.37
N LEU A 100 16.42 -1.46 -33.23
CA LEU A 100 16.55 -0.07 -32.81
C LEU A 100 16.00 0.83 -33.95
N GLY A 101 14.70 1.00 -33.98
CA GLY A 101 14.00 1.99 -34.78
C GLY A 101 13.02 2.73 -33.90
N GLU A 102 13.14 4.03 -33.87
CA GLU A 102 12.25 4.94 -33.10
C GLU A 102 10.82 4.79 -33.63
N VAL A 103 10.05 3.88 -33.03
CA VAL A 103 8.61 3.81 -33.24
C VAL A 103 7.95 4.54 -32.05
N THR A 104 7.49 5.75 -32.31
CA THR A 104 6.62 6.50 -31.45
C THR A 104 5.29 5.74 -31.30
N VAL A 105 5.21 4.81 -30.39
CA VAL A 105 3.95 4.16 -30.00
C VAL A 105 3.19 5.12 -29.11
N THR A 106 2.27 5.87 -29.68
CA THR A 106 1.22 6.61 -28.97
C THR A 106 0.08 5.69 -28.55
N ALA A 107 0.36 4.52 -28.02
CA ALA A 107 -0.59 3.82 -27.19
C ALA A 107 -0.55 4.50 -25.81
N SER A 108 -1.69 5.06 -25.38
CA SER A 108 -1.78 5.66 -24.05
C SER A 108 -1.35 4.62 -23.01
N SER A 109 -0.21 4.83 -22.37
CA SER A 109 0.25 3.99 -21.26
C SER A 109 -0.68 4.09 -20.04
N ARG A 110 -1.74 4.87 -20.14
CA ARG A 110 -2.74 5.12 -19.11
C ARG A 110 -4.13 4.95 -19.69
N VAL A 111 -4.91 4.07 -19.07
CA VAL A 111 -6.34 3.88 -19.39
C VAL A 111 -7.14 4.32 -18.19
N SER A 112 -7.98 5.34 -18.36
CA SER A 112 -8.88 5.80 -17.30
C SER A 112 -10.19 5.04 -17.39
N ARG A 113 -10.60 4.41 -16.29
CA ARG A 113 -11.94 3.86 -16.07
C ARG A 113 -12.71 4.78 -15.13
N ALA A 114 -14.01 4.58 -15.00
CA ALA A 114 -14.86 5.43 -14.15
C ALA A 114 -14.40 5.46 -12.67
N ASP A 115 -13.80 4.37 -12.20
CA ASP A 115 -13.43 4.12 -10.81
C ASP A 115 -11.92 4.01 -10.58
N GLN A 116 -11.11 3.85 -11.63
CA GLN A 116 -9.66 3.62 -11.47
C GLN A 116 -8.86 3.97 -12.74
N LYS A 117 -7.58 4.29 -12.54
CA LYS A 117 -6.60 4.52 -13.61
C LYS A 117 -5.71 3.30 -13.74
N LEU A 118 -5.65 2.69 -14.91
CA LEU A 118 -4.75 1.60 -15.23
C LEU A 118 -3.48 2.17 -15.86
N ILE A 119 -2.33 1.87 -15.27
CA ILE A 119 -1.03 2.37 -15.71
C ILE A 119 -0.15 1.18 -16.08
N PHE A 120 0.32 1.16 -17.32
CA PHE A 120 1.21 0.13 -17.85
C PHE A 120 2.64 0.69 -17.89
N PRO A 121 3.54 0.19 -17.05
CA PRO A 121 4.92 0.66 -17.02
C PRO A 121 5.61 0.40 -18.37
N SER A 122 6.26 1.42 -18.91
CA SER A 122 7.09 1.27 -20.13
C SER A 122 8.39 0.54 -19.82
N LYS A 123 9.05 -0.03 -20.84
CA LYS A 123 10.38 -0.66 -20.68
C LYS A 123 11.40 0.27 -20.02
N LYS A 124 11.38 1.58 -20.35
CA LYS A 124 12.26 2.58 -19.73
C LYS A 124 11.96 2.76 -18.24
N GLN A 125 10.68 2.79 -17.85
CA GLN A 125 10.28 2.89 -16.44
C GLN A 125 10.64 1.63 -15.65
N ILE A 126 10.44 0.46 -16.23
CA ILE A 126 10.84 -0.83 -15.63
C ILE A 126 12.35 -0.85 -15.41
N SER A 127 13.16 -0.59 -16.45
CA SER A 127 14.63 -0.62 -16.35
C SER A 127 15.23 0.48 -15.47
N ALA A 128 14.51 1.60 -15.27
CA ALA A 128 14.93 2.68 -14.38
C ALA A 128 14.55 2.43 -12.91
N SER A 129 13.72 1.41 -12.64
CA SER A 129 13.21 1.12 -11.30
C SER A 129 13.99 -0.03 -10.67
N ASN A 130 14.33 0.11 -9.39
CA ASN A 130 15.03 -0.94 -8.63
C ASN A 130 14.04 -1.89 -7.93
N ASN A 131 12.82 -1.44 -7.69
CA ASN A 131 11.79 -2.18 -6.96
C ASN A 131 10.41 -1.56 -7.20
N GLY A 132 9.36 -2.18 -6.63
CA GLY A 132 7.99 -1.71 -6.81
C GLY A 132 7.73 -0.31 -6.27
N VAL A 133 8.32 0.09 -5.15
CA VAL A 133 8.15 1.45 -4.60
C VAL A 133 8.85 2.49 -5.49
N ASP A 134 10.06 2.19 -5.96
CA ASP A 134 10.81 3.07 -6.85
C ASP A 134 10.08 3.25 -8.20
N MET A 135 9.39 2.20 -8.65
CA MET A 135 8.54 2.27 -9.86
C MET A 135 7.47 3.36 -9.75
N LEU A 136 6.84 3.58 -8.59
CA LEU A 136 5.82 4.63 -8.42
C LEU A 136 6.35 6.02 -8.73
N ARG A 137 7.62 6.28 -8.45
CA ARG A 137 8.27 7.55 -8.78
C ARG A 137 8.36 7.77 -10.27
N HIS A 138 8.69 6.72 -11.02
CA HIS A 138 8.79 6.78 -12.48
C HIS A 138 7.43 6.78 -13.19
N LEU A 139 6.37 6.29 -12.51
CA LEU A 139 5.01 6.33 -13.03
C LEU A 139 4.36 7.71 -12.91
N MET A 140 4.88 8.61 -12.07
CA MET A 140 4.36 9.97 -11.87
C MET A 140 2.83 10.00 -11.68
N LEU A 141 2.35 9.28 -10.67
CA LEU A 141 0.92 9.25 -10.36
C LEU A 141 0.46 10.60 -9.80
N PRO A 142 -0.72 11.09 -10.19
CA PRO A 142 -1.21 12.38 -9.71
C PRO A 142 -1.41 12.36 -8.20
N ARG A 143 -1.03 13.46 -7.55
CA ARG A 143 -1.18 13.67 -6.09
C ARG A 143 -0.46 12.64 -5.22
N LEU A 144 0.32 11.71 -5.78
CA LEU A 144 1.10 10.74 -5.04
C LEU A 144 2.46 11.32 -4.65
N ARG A 145 2.86 11.09 -3.41
CA ARG A 145 4.16 11.43 -2.86
C ARG A 145 4.89 10.17 -2.44
N VAL A 146 6.08 9.97 -2.98
CA VAL A 146 6.98 8.85 -2.62
C VAL A 146 8.25 9.43 -2.03
N ASN A 147 8.55 9.11 -0.78
CA ASN A 147 9.77 9.53 -0.12
C ASN A 147 10.93 8.64 -0.56
N SER A 148 11.98 9.25 -1.10
CA SER A 148 13.16 8.53 -1.61
C SER A 148 14.04 7.93 -0.51
N MET A 149 13.97 8.47 0.72
CA MET A 149 14.85 8.05 1.81
C MET A 149 14.34 6.79 2.51
N ASP A 150 13.06 6.74 2.79
CA ASP A 150 12.44 5.63 3.55
C ASP A 150 11.43 4.82 2.75
N GLY A 151 11.14 5.21 1.51
CA GLY A 151 10.17 4.54 0.64
C GLY A 151 8.72 4.69 1.08
N SER A 152 8.41 5.65 1.96
CA SER A 152 7.03 5.90 2.35
C SER A 152 6.21 6.48 1.20
N VAL A 153 4.95 6.05 1.13
CA VAL A 153 4.00 6.43 0.06
C VAL A 153 2.78 7.06 0.71
N GLY A 154 2.39 8.23 0.24
CA GLY A 154 1.23 8.97 0.73
C GLY A 154 0.68 9.92 -0.33
N MET A 155 -0.48 10.49 -0.09
CA MET A 155 -1.05 11.53 -0.95
C MET A 155 -0.52 12.91 -0.56
N THR A 156 -0.56 13.86 -1.49
CA THR A 156 -0.11 15.25 -1.25
C THR A 156 -0.96 16.00 -0.24
N ASP A 157 -2.21 15.59 -0.03
CA ASP A 157 -3.13 16.15 0.98
C ASP A 157 -2.94 15.53 2.37
N GLY A 158 -1.98 14.61 2.53
CA GLY A 158 -1.69 13.93 3.79
C GLY A 158 -2.52 12.66 4.02
N SER A 159 -3.45 12.33 3.15
CA SER A 159 -4.21 11.08 3.27
C SER A 159 -3.34 9.85 3.02
N SER A 160 -3.72 8.74 3.65
CA SER A 160 -2.98 7.48 3.55
C SER A 160 -3.21 6.79 2.20
N VAL A 161 -2.23 5.97 1.79
CA VAL A 161 -2.31 5.14 0.60
C VAL A 161 -2.28 3.68 1.01
N GLN A 162 -3.28 2.90 0.57
CA GLN A 162 -3.27 1.45 0.71
C GLN A 162 -2.54 0.82 -0.47
N LEU A 163 -1.43 0.14 -0.21
CA LEU A 163 -0.74 -0.66 -1.21
C LEU A 163 -1.38 -2.05 -1.30
N CYS A 164 -1.49 -2.58 -2.52
CA CYS A 164 -2.02 -3.90 -2.79
C CYS A 164 -1.19 -4.61 -3.86
N ILE A 165 -1.15 -5.94 -3.81
CA ILE A 165 -0.57 -6.83 -4.81
C ILE A 165 -1.64 -7.83 -5.23
N ASN A 166 -2.01 -7.84 -6.50
CA ASN A 166 -3.07 -8.70 -7.06
C ASN A 166 -4.39 -8.61 -6.24
N GLY A 167 -4.74 -7.41 -5.76
CA GLY A 167 -5.95 -7.14 -4.97
C GLY A 167 -5.83 -7.45 -3.48
N ARG A 168 -4.73 -8.03 -3.01
CA ARG A 168 -4.41 -8.26 -1.60
C ARG A 168 -3.77 -7.01 -0.99
N LYS A 169 -4.16 -6.62 0.22
CA LYS A 169 -3.44 -5.60 0.97
C LYS A 169 -1.97 -6.04 1.17
N ALA A 170 -1.05 -5.16 0.92
CA ALA A 170 0.38 -5.41 1.01
C ALA A 170 1.07 -4.35 1.84
N THR A 171 2.17 -4.73 2.49
CA THR A 171 3.03 -3.79 3.20
C THR A 171 3.98 -3.08 2.23
N LYS A 172 4.59 -2.02 2.70
CA LYS A 172 5.65 -1.33 1.96
C LYS A 172 6.82 -2.28 1.64
N GLU A 173 7.19 -3.13 2.58
CA GLU A 173 8.27 -4.10 2.44
C GLU A 173 7.98 -5.12 1.35
N GLU A 174 6.76 -5.62 1.27
CA GLU A 174 6.33 -6.54 0.21
C GLU A 174 6.38 -5.87 -1.17
N VAL A 175 5.95 -4.60 -1.28
CA VAL A 175 6.04 -3.84 -2.53
C VAL A 175 7.49 -3.50 -2.88
N THR A 176 8.34 -3.21 -1.89
CA THR A 176 9.78 -3.02 -2.09
C THR A 176 10.46 -4.31 -2.59
N ALA A 177 9.93 -5.47 -2.23
CA ALA A 177 10.45 -6.76 -2.70
C ALA A 177 10.00 -7.13 -4.13
N LEU A 178 9.07 -6.38 -4.75
CA LEU A 178 8.63 -6.65 -6.11
C LEU A 178 9.74 -6.32 -7.12
N LEU A 179 10.00 -7.26 -8.00
CA LEU A 179 10.84 -7.03 -9.17
C LEU A 179 10.04 -6.22 -10.21
N PRO A 180 10.59 -5.13 -10.75
CA PRO A 180 9.89 -4.31 -11.71
C PRO A 180 9.40 -5.06 -12.95
N GLU A 181 10.14 -6.09 -13.38
CA GLU A 181 9.84 -6.95 -14.53
C GLU A 181 8.61 -7.85 -14.30
N GLU A 182 8.26 -8.12 -13.06
CA GLU A 182 7.07 -8.89 -12.72
C GLU A 182 5.78 -8.05 -12.80
N VAL A 183 5.90 -6.71 -12.77
CA VAL A 183 4.75 -5.79 -12.75
C VAL A 183 4.17 -5.67 -14.16
N ILE A 184 2.95 -6.16 -14.34
CA ILE A 184 2.19 -6.07 -15.58
C ILE A 184 1.56 -4.67 -15.71
N ARG A 185 0.93 -4.20 -14.65
CA ARG A 185 0.31 -2.87 -14.56
C ARG A 185 0.16 -2.43 -13.10
N VAL A 186 -0.04 -1.15 -12.93
CA VAL A 186 -0.43 -0.55 -11.64
C VAL A 186 -1.82 0.03 -11.79
N GLU A 187 -2.71 -0.32 -10.89
CA GLU A 187 -4.07 0.22 -10.79
C GLU A 187 -4.09 1.27 -9.70
N PHE A 188 -4.47 2.48 -10.03
CA PHE A 188 -4.55 3.61 -9.11
C PHE A 188 -6.00 4.04 -8.97
N GLN A 189 -6.53 3.98 -7.76
CA GLN A 189 -7.89 4.36 -7.43
C GLN A 189 -7.87 5.43 -6.35
N GLU A 190 -8.44 6.59 -6.66
CA GLU A 190 -8.76 7.65 -5.72
C GLU A 190 -10.17 7.39 -5.16
N ASP A 191 -10.40 7.71 -3.90
CA ASP A 191 -11.67 7.43 -3.19
C ASP A 191 -12.13 5.96 -3.27
N PRO A 192 -11.36 5.02 -2.72
CA PRO A 192 -11.57 3.58 -2.94
C PRO A 192 -12.81 2.99 -2.23
N GLY A 193 -13.51 3.80 -1.45
CA GLY A 193 -14.74 3.41 -0.75
C GLY A 193 -14.50 2.53 0.48
N LEU A 194 -15.59 1.97 1.01
CA LEU A 194 -15.61 1.28 2.32
C LEU A 194 -14.63 0.11 2.46
N ARG A 195 -14.31 -0.57 1.36
CA ARG A 195 -13.39 -1.73 1.35
C ARG A 195 -12.00 -1.42 1.92
N TYR A 196 -11.56 -0.18 1.75
CA TYR A 196 -10.20 0.24 2.10
C TYR A 196 -10.18 1.23 3.29
N GLY A 197 -11.31 1.37 3.99
CA GLY A 197 -11.44 2.23 5.16
C GLY A 197 -11.17 3.69 4.82
N ASP A 198 -10.34 4.35 5.64
CA ASP A 198 -10.04 5.78 5.50
C ASP A 198 -8.86 6.07 4.53
N ALA A 199 -8.49 5.11 3.67
CA ALA A 199 -7.44 5.33 2.69
C ALA A 199 -7.91 6.32 1.61
N GLY A 200 -7.16 7.38 1.38
CA GLY A 200 -7.43 8.37 0.33
C GLY A 200 -7.15 7.83 -1.08
N ALA A 201 -6.33 6.79 -1.20
CA ALA A 201 -6.07 6.11 -2.47
C ALA A 201 -5.65 4.65 -2.26
N VAL A 202 -5.87 3.83 -3.30
CA VAL A 202 -5.35 2.47 -3.39
C VAL A 202 -4.42 2.37 -4.59
N ILE A 203 -3.27 1.74 -4.39
CA ILE A 203 -2.35 1.37 -5.45
C ILE A 203 -2.26 -0.16 -5.47
N ASN A 204 -2.77 -0.77 -6.53
CA ASN A 204 -2.76 -2.21 -6.71
C ASN A 204 -1.79 -2.61 -7.83
N TYR A 205 -0.73 -3.31 -7.46
CA TYR A 205 0.19 -3.90 -8.42
C TYR A 205 -0.37 -5.20 -8.94
N ILE A 206 -0.64 -5.26 -10.23
CA ILE A 206 -0.93 -6.52 -10.91
C ILE A 206 0.40 -7.08 -11.40
N VAL A 207 0.81 -8.16 -10.75
CA VAL A 207 2.09 -8.82 -11.04
C VAL A 207 1.86 -10.19 -11.69
N ARG A 208 2.83 -10.59 -12.51
CA ARG A 208 2.86 -11.94 -13.08
C ARG A 208 2.90 -12.97 -11.96
N ARG A 209 2.06 -13.96 -12.06
CA ARG A 209 2.02 -15.07 -11.10
C ARG A 209 2.61 -16.31 -11.75
N TYR A 210 3.61 -16.87 -11.10
CA TYR A 210 4.17 -18.16 -11.48
C TYR A 210 3.47 -19.26 -10.71
N GLU A 211 3.10 -20.35 -11.37
CA GLU A 211 2.47 -21.51 -10.71
C GLU A 211 3.41 -22.17 -9.71
N VAL A 212 4.70 -22.25 -10.05
CA VAL A 212 5.75 -22.78 -9.19
C VAL A 212 6.98 -21.87 -9.31
N GLY A 213 7.50 -21.43 -8.17
CA GLY A 213 8.68 -20.59 -8.15
C GLY A 213 8.82 -19.86 -6.84
N GLY A 214 9.84 -19.05 -6.74
CA GLY A 214 10.07 -18.22 -5.57
C GLY A 214 11.15 -17.18 -5.79
N SER A 215 11.25 -16.25 -4.87
CA SER A 215 12.28 -15.23 -4.85
C SER A 215 12.83 -15.05 -3.44
N PHE A 216 14.08 -14.65 -3.33
CA PHE A 216 14.71 -14.24 -2.11
C PHE A 216 15.44 -12.94 -2.35
N GLY A 217 15.29 -11.97 -1.45
CA GLY A 217 15.89 -10.65 -1.55
C GLY A 217 16.56 -10.24 -0.25
N TYR A 218 17.68 -9.57 -0.38
CA TYR A 218 18.34 -8.88 0.72
C TYR A 218 18.65 -7.46 0.31
N ASN A 219 18.28 -6.52 1.18
CA ASN A 219 18.65 -5.11 1.06
C ASN A 219 19.27 -4.68 2.40
N GLY A 220 20.50 -4.20 2.38
CA GLY A 220 21.20 -3.82 3.58
C GLY A 220 22.05 -2.57 3.41
N MET A 221 22.08 -1.78 4.47
CA MET A 221 22.97 -0.64 4.61
C MET A 221 23.67 -0.75 5.96
N GLN A 222 24.99 -0.71 5.94
CA GLN A 222 25.82 -0.77 7.14
C GLN A 222 26.85 0.35 7.11
N SER A 223 26.89 1.15 8.16
CA SER A 223 27.98 2.10 8.35
C SER A 223 29.24 1.37 8.83
N LEU A 224 30.36 1.70 8.25
CA LEU A 224 31.66 1.13 8.63
C LEU A 224 32.30 1.83 9.85
N LYS A 225 31.92 3.08 10.11
CA LYS A 225 32.51 3.92 11.16
C LYS A 225 31.61 4.11 12.37
N SER A 226 30.31 4.30 12.15
CA SER A 226 29.31 4.41 13.20
C SER A 226 28.51 3.12 13.30
N GLY A 227 28.04 2.77 14.49
CA GLY A 227 27.22 1.58 14.71
C GLY A 227 25.80 1.70 14.17
N PHE A 228 25.65 2.08 12.88
CA PHE A 228 24.37 2.17 12.20
C PHE A 228 24.24 1.08 11.15
N GLY A 229 23.16 0.31 11.21
CA GLY A 229 22.81 -0.68 10.21
C GLY A 229 21.30 -0.75 10.00
N ASN A 230 20.88 -1.03 8.77
CA ASN A 230 19.51 -1.30 8.39
C ASN A 230 19.52 -2.45 7.40
N HIS A 231 18.91 -3.57 7.75
CA HIS A 231 18.93 -4.79 6.96
C HIS A 231 17.51 -5.34 6.80
N ASN A 232 17.15 -5.71 5.57
CA ASN A 232 15.87 -6.27 5.24
C ASN A 232 16.04 -7.55 4.42
N LEU A 233 15.38 -8.61 4.85
CA LEU A 233 15.29 -9.89 4.18
C LEU A 233 13.85 -10.08 3.71
N THR A 234 13.68 -10.56 2.50
CA THR A 234 12.37 -10.90 1.93
C THR A 234 12.45 -12.24 1.24
N GLY A 235 11.38 -12.98 1.25
CA GLY A 235 11.29 -14.24 0.51
C GLY A 235 9.86 -14.60 0.17
N LYS A 236 9.70 -15.28 -0.95
CA LYS A 236 8.41 -15.70 -1.48
C LYS A 236 8.55 -17.06 -2.16
N VAL A 237 7.60 -17.96 -1.91
CA VAL A 237 7.48 -19.25 -2.61
C VAL A 237 6.04 -19.43 -3.05
N ASN A 238 5.87 -19.71 -4.34
CA ASN A 238 4.57 -19.98 -4.96
C ASN A 238 4.45 -21.46 -5.30
N PHE A 239 3.28 -22.03 -5.02
CA PHE A 239 2.92 -23.36 -5.46
C PHE A 239 1.43 -23.38 -5.83
N LYS A 240 1.13 -23.46 -7.13
CA LYS A 240 -0.25 -23.40 -7.68
C LYS A 240 -1.00 -22.14 -7.22
N GLN A 241 -2.03 -22.32 -6.42
CA GLN A 241 -2.89 -21.25 -5.88
C GLN A 241 -2.37 -20.68 -4.56
N SER A 242 -1.33 -21.28 -3.98
CA SER A 242 -0.77 -20.92 -2.69
C SER A 242 0.52 -20.13 -2.83
N GLU A 243 0.70 -19.16 -1.96
CA GLU A 243 1.93 -18.38 -1.82
C GLU A 243 2.26 -18.27 -0.33
N ILE A 244 3.50 -18.52 0.02
CA ILE A 244 4.05 -18.19 1.34
C ILE A 244 5.09 -17.11 1.10
N SER A 245 4.97 -15.98 1.78
CA SER A 245 5.95 -14.92 1.78
C SER A 245 6.36 -14.56 3.19
N PHE A 246 7.58 -14.08 3.34
CA PHE A 246 8.06 -13.53 4.58
C PHE A 246 8.90 -12.27 4.34
N TYR A 247 8.90 -11.41 5.31
CA TYR A 247 9.89 -10.35 5.42
C TYR A 247 10.39 -10.24 6.86
N TYR A 248 11.62 -9.83 7.02
CA TYR A 248 12.25 -9.51 8.29
C TYR A 248 13.15 -8.30 8.11
N GLY A 249 12.98 -7.30 8.95
CA GLY A 249 13.82 -6.11 8.98
C GLY A 249 14.43 -5.88 10.36
N ASN A 250 15.64 -5.34 10.39
CA ASN A 250 16.21 -4.80 11.59
C ASN A 250 16.91 -3.46 11.33
N ARG A 251 16.87 -2.60 12.31
CA ARG A 251 17.61 -1.35 12.36
C ARG A 251 18.37 -1.28 13.66
N LEU A 252 19.69 -1.24 13.55
CA LEU A 252 20.59 -1.09 14.66
C LEU A 252 21.18 0.32 14.65
N GLN A 253 21.17 0.99 15.79
CA GLN A 253 21.86 2.25 16.01
C GLN A 253 22.70 2.11 17.28
N TYR A 254 24.01 2.26 17.13
CA TYR A 254 24.94 2.29 18.22
C TYR A 254 25.92 3.43 18.02
N PHE A 255 25.70 4.52 18.75
CA PHE A 255 26.54 5.70 18.70
C PHE A 255 27.30 5.81 20.02
N ASN A 256 28.62 5.92 19.95
CA ASN A 256 29.47 6.06 21.12
C ASN A 256 29.49 7.48 21.66
N GLU A 257 29.22 8.46 20.80
CA GLU A 257 29.25 9.89 21.12
C GLU A 257 28.06 10.59 20.47
N ILE A 258 27.11 11.01 21.28
CA ILE A 258 26.03 11.92 20.89
C ILE A 258 26.15 13.13 21.76
N TRP A 259 26.17 14.28 21.14
CA TRP A 259 26.15 15.57 21.83
C TRP A 259 25.11 16.48 21.18
N PHE A 260 24.61 17.43 21.94
CA PHE A 260 23.75 18.48 21.41
C PHE A 260 24.00 19.78 22.16
N ASP A 261 23.71 20.88 21.47
CA ASP A 261 23.63 22.21 22.00
C ASP A 261 22.26 22.77 21.64
N LYS A 262 21.50 23.18 22.64
CA LYS A 262 20.11 23.59 22.50
C LYS A 262 19.88 24.89 23.25
N ASN A 263 19.44 25.91 22.53
CA ASN A 263 19.07 27.22 23.06
C ASN A 263 17.54 27.35 22.99
N GLU A 264 16.92 27.66 24.09
CA GLU A 264 15.46 27.77 24.23
C GLU A 264 15.09 29.14 24.77
N THR A 265 14.09 29.76 24.19
CA THR A 265 13.47 30.98 24.66
C THR A 265 12.04 30.74 24.99
N PHE A 266 11.65 30.94 26.21
CA PHE A 266 10.27 30.87 26.69
C PHE A 266 9.71 32.28 26.79
N THR A 267 8.61 32.55 26.10
CA THR A 267 7.90 33.83 26.18
C THR A 267 6.62 33.61 26.97
N PHE A 268 6.46 34.33 28.08
CA PHE A 268 5.30 34.26 28.94
C PHE A 268 4.19 35.20 28.44
N GLU A 269 2.98 35.06 28.98
CA GLU A 269 1.82 35.87 28.60
C GLU A 269 2.02 37.39 28.86
N ASP A 270 2.82 37.75 29.85
CA ASP A 270 3.18 39.16 30.17
C ASP A 270 4.25 39.73 29.22
N GLY A 271 4.72 38.96 28.26
CA GLY A 271 5.77 39.34 27.31
C GLY A 271 7.19 39.16 27.85
N SER A 272 7.38 38.75 29.09
CA SER A 272 8.71 38.45 29.63
C SER A 272 9.29 37.21 28.95
N GLN A 273 10.61 37.18 28.84
CA GLN A 273 11.34 36.08 28.19
C GLN A 273 12.30 35.42 29.20
N TYR A 274 12.41 34.11 29.09
CA TYR A 274 13.36 33.30 29.84
C TYR A 274 14.21 32.50 28.86
N HIS A 275 15.54 32.67 28.93
CA HIS A 275 16.50 32.03 28.04
C HIS A 275 17.20 30.88 28.76
N ARG A 276 17.20 29.72 28.15
CA ARG A 276 17.83 28.53 28.67
C ARG A 276 18.71 27.87 27.60
N SER A 277 19.95 27.60 27.95
CA SER A 277 20.88 26.86 27.11
C SER A 277 21.18 25.50 27.74
N GLN A 278 21.12 24.44 26.94
CA GLN A 278 21.46 23.09 27.35
C GLN A 278 22.59 22.56 26.47
N TYR A 279 23.61 22.05 27.09
CA TYR A 279 24.72 21.38 26.44
C TYR A 279 24.78 19.96 26.95
N ALA A 280 24.76 18.96 26.04
CA ALA A 280 24.97 17.56 26.37
C ALA A 280 26.42 17.15 26.04
N GLU A 281 27.05 16.51 27.01
CA GLU A 281 28.35 15.88 26.86
C GLU A 281 28.24 14.66 25.92
N ALA A 282 29.39 14.11 25.49
CA ALA A 282 29.41 12.90 24.68
C ALA A 282 28.77 11.73 25.41
N ASN A 283 27.66 11.24 24.89
CA ASN A 283 26.85 10.18 25.46
C ASN A 283 26.70 8.99 24.51
N LYS A 284 26.31 7.84 25.05
CA LYS A 284 26.09 6.63 24.25
C LYS A 284 24.59 6.47 23.96
N LYS A 285 24.27 6.09 22.72
CA LYS A 285 22.93 5.66 22.33
C LYS A 285 22.97 4.27 21.74
N LYS A 286 22.08 3.41 22.21
CA LYS A 286 21.93 2.05 21.70
C LYS A 286 20.45 1.80 21.43
N ASN A 287 20.12 1.48 20.19
CA ASN A 287 18.75 1.25 19.77
C ASN A 287 18.69 0.06 18.81
N LEU A 288 17.74 -0.83 19.02
CA LEU A 288 17.45 -1.95 18.15
C LEU A 288 15.95 -1.97 17.81
N GLN A 289 15.65 -1.90 16.55
CA GLN A 289 14.31 -2.12 16.01
C GLN A 289 14.31 -3.38 15.16
N GLN A 290 13.30 -4.21 15.32
CA GLN A 290 13.10 -5.43 14.56
C GLN A 290 11.62 -5.55 14.19
N TRP A 291 11.34 -5.98 12.97
CA TRP A 291 9.99 -6.23 12.51
C TRP A 291 9.99 -7.35 11.48
N GLY A 292 8.90 -8.04 11.39
CA GLY A 292 8.77 -9.10 10.40
C GLY A 292 7.39 -9.72 10.39
N ALA A 293 7.11 -10.40 9.30
CA ALA A 293 5.90 -11.19 9.17
C ALA A 293 6.08 -12.37 8.22
N VAL A 294 5.22 -13.36 8.43
CA VAL A 294 4.98 -14.47 7.49
C VAL A 294 3.55 -14.38 7.04
N THR A 295 3.34 -14.41 5.74
CA THR A 295 2.03 -14.34 5.11
C THR A 295 1.79 -15.60 4.29
N TYR A 296 0.65 -16.23 4.51
CA TYR A 296 0.09 -17.27 3.63
C TYR A 296 -1.03 -16.66 2.81
N ASN A 297 -0.97 -16.85 1.50
CA ASN A 297 -1.98 -16.39 0.56
C ASN A 297 -2.48 -17.57 -0.27
N LEU A 298 -3.79 -17.75 -0.33
CA LEU A 298 -4.46 -18.71 -1.18
C LEU A 298 -5.46 -17.95 -2.05
N GLN A 299 -5.27 -18.00 -3.37
CA GLN A 299 -6.09 -17.23 -4.29
C GLN A 299 -6.44 -18.04 -5.53
N GLU A 300 -7.73 -18.01 -5.88
CA GLU A 300 -8.23 -18.42 -7.20
C GLU A 300 -8.86 -17.19 -7.85
N THR A 301 -8.30 -16.80 -9.00
CA THR A 301 -8.70 -15.59 -9.74
C THR A 301 -10.22 -15.54 -9.91
N ASP A 302 -10.82 -14.39 -9.65
CA ASP A 302 -12.25 -14.10 -9.73
C ASP A 302 -13.18 -14.95 -8.85
N LYS A 303 -12.65 -15.85 -8.01
CA LYS A 303 -13.46 -16.67 -7.12
C LYS A 303 -13.30 -16.32 -5.66
N TYR A 304 -12.11 -16.50 -5.10
CA TYR A 304 -11.83 -16.22 -3.69
C TYR A 304 -10.37 -15.87 -3.43
N MET A 305 -10.13 -15.25 -2.31
CA MET A 305 -8.80 -15.01 -1.74
C MET A 305 -8.87 -15.20 -0.23
N LEU A 306 -7.90 -15.91 0.32
CA LEU A 306 -7.60 -16.00 1.74
C LEU A 306 -6.18 -15.47 1.95
N ASN A 307 -6.01 -14.55 2.87
CA ASN A 307 -4.72 -14.05 3.30
C ASN A 307 -4.63 -14.18 4.82
N ALA A 308 -3.55 -14.79 5.32
CA ALA A 308 -3.29 -14.96 6.73
C ALA A 308 -1.86 -14.48 7.02
N THR A 309 -1.72 -13.44 7.83
CA THR A 309 -0.45 -12.84 8.20
C THR A 309 -0.24 -12.92 9.70
N VAL A 310 0.90 -13.41 10.12
CA VAL A 310 1.40 -13.33 11.50
C VAL A 310 2.68 -12.51 11.47
N GLY A 311 2.71 -11.45 12.26
CA GLY A 311 3.86 -10.56 12.29
C GLY A 311 4.14 -9.99 13.68
N PHE A 312 5.24 -9.27 13.78
CA PHE A 312 5.62 -8.57 15.00
C PHE A 312 6.43 -7.31 14.69
N SER A 313 6.41 -6.38 15.63
CA SER A 313 7.40 -5.32 15.75
C SER A 313 8.00 -5.33 17.15
N HIS A 314 9.28 -5.09 17.24
CA HIS A 314 10.03 -5.00 18.48
C HIS A 314 10.93 -3.77 18.44
N TYR A 315 10.85 -2.98 19.48
CA TYR A 315 11.72 -1.85 19.72
C TYR A 315 12.39 -2.04 21.08
N ASN A 316 13.69 -1.82 21.13
CA ASN A 316 14.46 -1.86 22.38
C ASN A 316 15.53 -0.77 22.35
N ASP A 317 15.36 0.21 23.22
CA ASP A 317 16.36 1.23 23.54
C ASP A 317 16.78 1.06 25.01
N PRO A 318 17.77 0.20 25.28
CA PRO A 318 18.04 -0.23 26.63
C PRO A 318 18.74 0.82 27.49
N ASP A 319 19.41 1.79 26.91
CA ASP A 319 20.30 2.65 27.67
C ASP A 319 20.63 3.95 26.91
N LEU A 320 19.68 4.86 26.90
CA LEU A 320 19.97 6.23 26.50
C LEU A 320 20.27 7.02 27.77
N ARG A 321 21.54 7.26 28.04
CA ARG A 321 22.00 8.15 29.11
C ARG A 321 22.56 9.40 28.53
N MET A 322 22.06 10.54 28.99
CA MET A 322 22.56 11.86 28.62
C MET A 322 22.96 12.63 29.86
N LYS A 323 24.21 13.04 29.89
CA LYS A 323 24.74 13.99 30.88
C LYS A 323 24.99 15.29 30.19
N GLY A 324 24.75 16.37 30.86
CA GLY A 324 24.96 17.70 30.31
C GLY A 324 24.86 18.79 31.35
N LYS A 325 24.92 19.99 30.84
CA LYS A 325 24.86 21.20 31.67
C LYS A 325 23.73 22.10 31.18
N LEU A 326 23.11 22.78 32.11
CA LEU A 326 22.04 23.71 31.89
C LEU A 326 22.41 25.06 32.44
N TYR A 327 22.24 26.09 31.60
CA TYR A 327 22.54 27.48 31.89
C TYR A 327 21.30 28.33 31.66
N THR A 328 21.14 29.36 32.50
CA THR A 328 20.10 30.38 32.30
C THR A 328 20.74 31.75 32.26
N GLU A 329 20.22 32.67 31.46
CA GLU A 329 20.76 34.04 31.37
C GLU A 329 20.55 34.83 32.65
N GLU A 330 19.45 34.54 33.38
CA GLU A 330 19.10 35.18 34.64
C GLU A 330 20.06 34.81 35.77
N PHE A 331 20.66 33.60 35.69
CA PHE A 331 21.59 33.08 36.69
C PHE A 331 22.86 32.52 36.05
N PRO A 332 23.69 33.34 35.40
CA PRO A 332 24.80 32.85 34.58
C PRO A 332 25.89 32.10 35.35
N ASN A 333 25.95 32.30 36.68
CA ASN A 333 26.89 31.63 37.58
C ASN A 333 26.33 30.33 38.17
N SER A 334 25.06 30.02 37.92
CA SER A 334 24.40 28.82 38.42
C SER A 334 24.29 27.78 37.33
N VAL A 335 25.35 26.98 37.21
CA VAL A 335 25.37 25.86 36.27
C VAL A 335 24.74 24.66 36.93
N THR A 336 23.70 24.13 36.32
CA THR A 336 23.02 22.90 36.78
C THR A 336 23.52 21.72 35.98
N ASP A 337 24.02 20.69 36.67
CA ASP A 337 24.34 19.42 36.03
C ASP A 337 23.02 18.67 35.77
N ARG A 338 22.88 18.13 34.56
CA ARG A 338 21.70 17.40 34.12
C ARG A 338 22.06 15.94 33.84
N GLU A 339 21.29 15.04 34.39
CA GLU A 339 21.34 13.62 34.04
C GLU A 339 19.97 13.15 33.57
N GLU A 340 19.92 12.51 32.44
CA GLU A 340 18.71 11.88 31.89
C GLU A 340 19.03 10.44 31.51
N TRP A 341 18.13 9.54 31.87
CA TRP A 341 18.20 8.14 31.48
C TRP A 341 16.84 7.67 30.98
N ASN A 342 16.85 7.01 29.81
CA ASN A 342 15.66 6.43 29.20
C ASN A 342 15.91 4.97 28.82
N HIS A 343 14.92 4.12 29.08
CA HIS A 343 14.90 2.74 28.68
C HIS A 343 13.51 2.39 28.13
N ASP A 344 13.44 2.20 26.84
CA ASP A 344 12.21 1.90 26.12
C ASP A 344 12.24 0.51 25.52
N ARG A 345 11.19 -0.27 25.75
CA ARG A 345 10.99 -1.56 25.13
C ARG A 345 9.53 -1.75 24.71
N ASN A 346 9.33 -2.19 23.49
CA ASN A 346 8.03 -2.54 22.96
C ASN A 346 8.11 -3.89 22.21
N LEU A 347 7.09 -4.73 22.39
CA LEU A 347 6.88 -5.93 21.59
C LEU A 347 5.41 -5.96 21.18
N SER A 348 5.15 -6.02 19.88
CA SER A 348 3.81 -5.92 19.32
C SER A 348 3.59 -7.00 18.25
N PRO A 349 3.29 -8.26 18.64
CA PRO A 349 2.83 -9.27 17.70
C PRO A 349 1.40 -8.98 17.22
N TYR A 350 1.09 -9.40 15.99
CA TYR A 350 -0.23 -9.27 15.40
C TYR A 350 -0.58 -10.46 14.52
N LEU A 351 -1.88 -10.66 14.34
CA LEU A 351 -2.50 -11.59 13.40
C LEU A 351 -3.45 -10.79 12.52
N ASP A 352 -3.38 -10.97 11.21
CA ASP A 352 -4.31 -10.39 10.24
C ASP A 352 -4.83 -11.52 9.34
N LEU A 353 -6.15 -11.72 9.35
CA LEU A 353 -6.85 -12.71 8.54
C LEU A 353 -7.83 -11.99 7.64
N TYR A 354 -7.62 -12.09 6.35
CA TYR A 354 -8.50 -11.52 5.34
C TYR A 354 -9.03 -12.62 4.42
N PHE A 355 -10.34 -12.65 4.25
CA PHE A 355 -11.02 -13.54 3.32
C PHE A 355 -11.94 -12.75 2.43
N GLN A 356 -11.93 -13.02 1.12
CA GLN A 356 -12.92 -12.48 0.19
C GLN A 356 -13.42 -13.56 -0.74
N LYS A 357 -14.64 -13.41 -1.21
CA LYS A 357 -15.29 -14.32 -2.15
C LYS A 357 -16.20 -13.56 -3.12
N ASN A 358 -16.00 -13.80 -4.40
CA ASN A 358 -16.92 -13.39 -5.44
C ASN A 358 -18.04 -14.42 -5.54
N LEU A 359 -19.26 -13.98 -5.34
CA LEU A 359 -20.47 -14.81 -5.39
C LEU A 359 -21.17 -14.64 -6.75
N LYS A 360 -22.11 -15.53 -7.06
CA LYS A 360 -22.93 -15.40 -8.27
C LYS A 360 -23.71 -14.07 -8.29
N HIS A 361 -24.14 -13.63 -9.48
CA HIS A 361 -24.94 -12.43 -9.69
C HIS A 361 -24.26 -11.12 -9.22
N LYS A 362 -22.96 -10.98 -9.49
CA LYS A 362 -22.15 -9.77 -9.18
C LYS A 362 -22.21 -9.38 -7.69
N GLN A 363 -22.13 -10.37 -6.82
CA GLN A 363 -22.05 -10.16 -5.38
C GLN A 363 -20.62 -10.37 -4.89
N PHE A 364 -20.24 -9.70 -3.83
CA PHE A 364 -18.93 -9.76 -3.20
C PHE A 364 -19.11 -9.84 -1.69
N LEU A 365 -18.31 -10.67 -1.05
CA LEU A 365 -18.20 -10.77 0.42
C LEU A 365 -16.75 -10.64 0.81
N ALA A 366 -16.45 -9.81 1.81
CA ALA A 366 -15.14 -9.75 2.46
C ALA A 366 -15.32 -9.86 3.98
N LEU A 367 -14.39 -10.57 4.62
CA LEU A 367 -14.26 -10.68 6.07
C LEU A 367 -12.82 -10.34 6.44
N ASN A 368 -12.65 -9.55 7.49
CA ASN A 368 -11.35 -9.17 8.01
C ASN A 368 -11.33 -9.36 9.53
N ILE A 369 -10.28 -9.99 10.07
CA ILE A 369 -10.07 -10.15 11.51
C ILE A 369 -8.63 -9.78 11.82
N VAL A 370 -8.45 -8.75 12.66
CA VAL A 370 -7.13 -8.30 13.10
C VAL A 370 -7.04 -8.42 14.60
N GLY A 371 -6.06 -9.18 15.07
CA GLY A 371 -5.70 -9.30 16.48
C GLY A 371 -4.33 -8.67 16.73
N THR A 372 -4.21 -7.81 17.74
CA THR A 372 -2.94 -7.19 18.13
C THR A 372 -2.72 -7.30 19.62
N TYR A 373 -1.51 -7.64 20.02
CA TYR A 373 -1.05 -7.55 21.40
C TYR A 373 0.12 -6.58 21.45
N ILE A 374 0.09 -5.62 22.37
CA ILE A 374 1.17 -4.65 22.58
C ILE A 374 1.63 -4.76 24.01
N ASN A 375 2.93 -4.95 24.21
CA ASN A 375 3.57 -4.96 25.53
C ASN A 375 4.67 -3.90 25.54
N THR A 376 4.45 -2.84 26.31
CA THR A 376 5.38 -1.73 26.45
C THR A 376 5.97 -1.68 27.84
N LYS A 377 7.23 -1.28 27.90
CA LYS A 377 7.93 -0.97 29.14
C LYS A 377 8.79 0.25 28.89
N ASN A 378 8.39 1.35 29.49
CA ASN A 378 9.13 2.60 29.46
C ASN A 378 9.61 2.92 30.86
N ARG A 379 10.84 3.37 31.01
CA ARG A 379 11.40 3.89 32.24
C ARG A 379 12.25 5.10 31.91
N SER A 380 12.06 6.17 32.63
CA SER A 380 12.85 7.39 32.48
C SER A 380 13.17 7.98 33.85
N SER A 381 14.35 8.52 33.98
CA SER A 381 14.73 9.40 35.08
C SER A 381 15.32 10.69 34.52
N TYR A 382 15.06 11.76 35.21
CA TYR A 382 15.59 13.08 34.92
C TYR A 382 15.97 13.75 36.24
N THR A 383 17.22 14.16 36.36
CA THR A 383 17.76 14.77 37.56
C THR A 383 18.54 16.04 37.19
N GLU A 384 18.30 17.13 37.90
CA GLU A 384 19.09 18.35 37.88
C GLU A 384 19.79 18.54 39.22
N LEU A 385 21.10 18.76 39.17
CA LEU A 385 21.93 18.92 40.33
C LEU A 385 22.53 20.34 40.35
N LEU A 386 22.23 21.12 41.37
CA LEU A 386 22.86 22.42 41.60
C LEU A 386 23.89 22.26 42.76
N SER A 387 25.15 22.46 42.45
CA SER A 387 26.27 22.26 43.41
C SER A 387 26.29 20.86 44.01
N GLY A 388 25.84 19.85 43.27
CA GLY A 388 25.77 18.44 43.71
C GLY A 388 24.49 18.04 44.45
N GLU A 389 23.63 18.99 44.79
CA GLU A 389 22.34 18.73 45.41
C GLU A 389 21.22 18.67 44.38
N PRO A 390 20.30 17.69 44.46
CA PRO A 390 19.20 17.57 43.54
C PRO A 390 18.16 18.69 43.75
N VAL A 391 17.96 19.49 42.67
CA VAL A 391 16.90 20.51 42.63
C VAL A 391 15.68 20.03 41.84
N VAL A 392 15.90 19.09 40.92
CA VAL A 392 14.85 18.33 40.23
C VAL A 392 15.23 16.87 40.27
N ASP A 393 14.31 16.02 40.70
CA ASP A 393 14.46 14.58 40.61
C ASP A 393 13.10 13.94 40.23
N TYR A 394 13.07 13.40 39.03
CA TYR A 394 11.87 12.81 38.46
C TYR A 394 12.16 11.40 37.95
N TYR A 395 11.31 10.47 38.37
CA TYR A 395 11.32 9.10 37.86
C TYR A 395 9.93 8.73 37.31
N SER A 396 9.88 8.14 36.14
CA SER A 396 8.68 7.56 35.54
C SER A 396 8.93 6.16 35.05
N GLY A 397 8.10 5.22 35.46
CA GLY A 397 8.08 3.85 34.95
C GLY A 397 6.67 3.51 34.48
N ILE A 398 6.54 3.05 33.25
CA ILE A 398 5.27 2.64 32.66
C ILE A 398 5.40 1.20 32.17
N ARG A 399 4.47 0.34 32.57
CA ARG A 399 4.27 -0.98 31.98
C ARG A 399 2.88 -1.02 31.39
N GLY A 400 2.77 -1.23 30.10
CA GLY A 400 1.49 -1.26 29.39
C GLY A 400 1.29 -2.58 28.67
N LYS A 401 0.07 -3.11 28.77
CA LYS A 401 -0.40 -4.24 27.96
C LYS A 401 -1.68 -3.83 27.27
N LYS A 402 -1.73 -4.00 25.96
CA LYS A 402 -2.93 -3.74 25.18
C LYS A 402 -3.26 -4.94 24.32
N TYR A 403 -4.51 -5.37 24.37
CA TYR A 403 -5.09 -6.36 23.48
C TYR A 403 -6.13 -5.66 22.62
N SER A 404 -6.13 -5.94 21.33
CA SER A 404 -7.12 -5.40 20.41
C SER A 404 -7.56 -6.48 19.44
N LEU A 405 -8.86 -6.58 19.22
CA LEU A 405 -9.46 -7.43 18.21
C LEU A 405 -10.40 -6.58 17.36
N ILE A 406 -10.24 -6.64 16.05
CA ILE A 406 -11.10 -5.99 15.08
C ILE A 406 -11.69 -7.07 14.20
N GLY A 407 -13.01 -7.09 14.07
CA GLY A 407 -13.75 -7.91 13.12
C GLY A 407 -14.52 -7.02 12.16
N GLU A 408 -14.40 -7.27 10.87
CA GLU A 408 -15.08 -6.51 9.83
C GLU A 408 -15.69 -7.43 8.79
N GLY A 409 -16.93 -7.14 8.38
CA GLY A 409 -17.62 -7.85 7.30
C GLY A 409 -18.18 -6.84 6.30
N ILE A 410 -17.95 -7.07 5.01
CA ILE A 410 -18.44 -6.22 3.93
C ILE A 410 -19.15 -7.11 2.91
N TYR A 411 -20.36 -6.70 2.53
CA TYR A 411 -21.11 -7.31 1.45
C TYR A 411 -21.44 -6.25 0.40
N GLU A 412 -21.23 -6.59 -0.86
CA GLU A 412 -21.55 -5.71 -2.00
C GLU A 412 -22.36 -6.47 -3.05
N LYS A 413 -23.25 -5.76 -3.70
CA LYS A 413 -24.05 -6.27 -4.83
C LYS A 413 -24.19 -5.20 -5.91
N ALA A 414 -23.70 -5.50 -7.11
CA ALA A 414 -23.97 -4.67 -8.28
C ALA A 414 -25.24 -5.15 -9.01
N PHE A 415 -26.10 -4.22 -9.36
CA PHE A 415 -27.35 -4.46 -10.08
C PHE A 415 -27.13 -4.32 -11.59
N LYS A 416 -28.09 -4.78 -12.37
CA LYS A 416 -28.03 -4.74 -13.85
C LYS A 416 -28.13 -3.34 -14.43
N ASP A 417 -28.81 -2.45 -13.73
CA ASP A 417 -29.03 -1.02 -14.04
C ASP A 417 -27.85 -0.12 -13.69
N GLY A 418 -26.73 -0.71 -13.23
CA GLY A 418 -25.54 0.03 -12.83
C GLY A 418 -25.55 0.47 -11.37
N GLY A 419 -26.64 0.26 -10.63
CA GLY A 419 -26.69 0.54 -9.20
C GLY A 419 -25.81 -0.42 -8.40
N LYS A 420 -25.27 0.04 -7.26
CA LYS A 420 -24.47 -0.74 -6.33
C LYS A 420 -24.98 -0.58 -4.90
N LEU A 421 -25.18 -1.69 -4.22
CA LEU A 421 -25.46 -1.75 -2.78
C LEU A 421 -24.20 -2.26 -2.06
N SER A 422 -23.77 -1.53 -1.03
CA SER A 422 -22.67 -1.93 -0.13
C SER A 422 -23.18 -1.88 1.30
N ALA A 423 -22.96 -2.94 2.06
CA ALA A 423 -23.26 -3.02 3.48
C ALA A 423 -22.00 -3.51 4.22
N GLY A 424 -21.68 -2.87 5.34
CA GLY A 424 -20.53 -3.22 6.14
C GLY A 424 -20.84 -3.14 7.62
N VAL A 425 -20.22 -4.02 8.40
CA VAL A 425 -20.20 -3.97 9.85
C VAL A 425 -18.76 -4.13 10.34
N ARG A 426 -18.35 -3.32 11.30
CA ARG A 426 -17.05 -3.40 11.96
C ARG A 426 -17.25 -3.35 13.47
N HIS A 427 -16.64 -4.29 14.15
CA HIS A 427 -16.56 -4.32 15.61
C HIS A 427 -15.10 -4.25 16.06
N THR A 428 -14.83 -3.39 17.03
CA THR A 428 -13.52 -3.26 17.65
C THR A 428 -13.66 -3.52 19.14
N GLN A 429 -12.86 -4.44 19.66
CA GLN A 429 -12.75 -4.74 21.09
C GLN A 429 -11.33 -4.46 21.55
N GLY A 430 -11.16 -3.60 22.55
CA GLY A 430 -9.87 -3.25 23.14
C GLY A 430 -9.85 -3.44 24.65
N TYR A 431 -8.71 -3.88 25.15
CA TYR A 431 -8.40 -3.88 26.58
C TYR A 431 -7.00 -3.34 26.78
N THR A 432 -6.86 -2.35 27.66
CA THR A 432 -5.59 -1.73 28.01
C THR A 432 -5.41 -1.80 29.53
N ASP A 433 -4.22 -2.23 29.94
CA ASP A 433 -3.81 -2.31 31.33
C ASP A 433 -2.45 -1.63 31.48
N ASN A 434 -2.38 -0.54 32.25
CA ASN A 434 -1.18 0.24 32.46
C ASN A 434 -0.89 0.38 33.95
N ASP A 435 0.35 0.08 34.33
CA ASP A 435 0.92 0.34 35.64
C ASP A 435 1.92 1.50 35.53
N TYR A 436 1.67 2.53 36.29
CA TYR A 436 2.54 3.70 36.44
C TYR A 436 3.27 3.62 37.77
N ASN A 437 4.59 3.67 37.72
CA ASN A 437 5.46 3.60 38.89
C ASN A 437 6.50 4.71 38.81
N GLY A 438 6.52 5.58 39.77
CA GLY A 438 7.42 6.74 39.78
C GLY A 438 7.03 7.73 40.85
N THR A 439 7.23 9.01 40.59
CA THR A 439 6.78 10.13 41.48
C THR A 439 5.28 10.05 41.74
N LEU A 440 4.50 9.59 40.74
CA LEU A 440 3.10 9.21 40.89
C LEU A 440 2.95 7.71 40.67
N GLN A 441 2.23 7.04 41.55
CA GLN A 441 1.92 5.61 41.45
C GLN A 441 0.43 5.43 41.26
N TYR A 442 0.02 4.87 40.11
CA TYR A 442 -1.37 4.49 39.85
C TYR A 442 -1.43 3.41 38.78
N SER A 443 -2.52 2.70 38.72
CA SER A 443 -2.84 1.80 37.62
C SER A 443 -4.10 2.26 36.89
N SER A 444 -4.17 2.04 35.60
CA SER A 444 -5.37 2.32 34.83
C SER A 444 -5.72 1.14 33.95
N GLN A 445 -7.00 0.80 33.94
CA GLN A 445 -7.56 -0.23 33.08
C GLN A 445 -8.67 0.37 32.25
N MET A 446 -8.62 0.13 30.96
CA MET A 446 -9.63 0.60 30.03
C MET A 446 -10.13 -0.55 29.17
N LYS A 447 -11.45 -0.69 29.09
CA LYS A 447 -12.13 -1.56 28.14
C LYS A 447 -12.86 -0.68 27.14
N GLN A 448 -12.69 -0.97 25.88
CA GLN A 448 -13.36 -0.26 24.80
C GLN A 448 -14.01 -1.28 23.88
N ALA A 449 -15.25 -1.00 23.49
CA ALA A 449 -15.97 -1.78 22.49
C ALA A 449 -16.78 -0.83 21.61
N ASP A 450 -16.46 -0.81 20.31
CA ASP A 450 -17.12 0.04 19.33
C ASP A 450 -17.65 -0.82 18.19
N THR A 451 -18.89 -0.53 17.75
CA THR A 451 -19.51 -1.20 16.62
C THR A 451 -20.04 -0.16 15.65
N TYR A 452 -19.63 -0.27 14.41
CA TYR A 452 -20.09 0.57 13.32
C TYR A 452 -20.80 -0.28 12.28
N ALA A 453 -21.91 0.23 11.76
CA ALA A 453 -22.59 -0.36 10.61
C ALA A 453 -22.81 0.71 9.57
N CYS A 454 -22.62 0.38 8.31
CA CYS A 454 -22.82 1.29 7.19
C CYS A 454 -23.60 0.59 6.08
N LEU A 455 -24.54 1.32 5.49
CA LEU A 455 -25.28 0.90 4.32
C LEU A 455 -25.20 2.03 3.29
N LEU A 456 -24.67 1.74 2.12
CA LEU A 456 -24.53 2.68 1.02
C LEU A 456 -25.21 2.12 -0.23
N TYR A 457 -26.07 2.89 -0.84
CA TYR A 457 -26.62 2.61 -2.16
C TYR A 457 -26.23 3.74 -3.12
N THR A 458 -25.65 3.38 -4.25
CA THR A 458 -25.32 4.31 -5.33
C THR A 458 -26.10 3.91 -6.59
N SER A 459 -26.76 4.86 -7.22
CA SER A 459 -27.35 4.70 -8.56
C SER A 459 -26.52 5.48 -9.57
N PRO A 460 -26.44 5.03 -10.84
CA PRO A 460 -25.80 5.82 -11.89
C PRO A 460 -26.51 7.15 -12.04
N SER A 461 -25.74 8.23 -12.25
CA SER A 461 -26.30 9.53 -12.57
C SER A 461 -27.04 9.46 -13.93
N PRO A 462 -28.18 10.18 -14.12
CA PRO A 462 -28.80 10.27 -15.43
C PRO A 462 -27.84 10.74 -16.53
N ARG A 463 -26.83 11.55 -16.19
CA ARG A 463 -25.81 12.02 -17.14
C ARG A 463 -24.81 10.90 -17.56
N ASP A 464 -24.64 9.86 -16.75
CA ASP A 464 -23.75 8.73 -17.08
C ASP A 464 -24.45 7.72 -17.99
N THR A 465 -25.78 7.68 -17.98
CA THR A 465 -26.61 6.84 -18.86
C THR A 465 -26.80 7.43 -20.27
N GLU A 466 -26.57 8.72 -20.44
CA GLU A 466 -26.68 9.40 -21.77
C GLU A 466 -25.32 9.33 -22.54
N ARG A 467 -24.24 8.91 -21.90
CA ARG A 467 -22.90 8.77 -22.53
C ARG A 467 -22.43 7.32 -22.73
N SER A 468 -23.30 6.35 -22.49
CA SER A 468 -23.01 4.91 -22.67
C SER A 468 -23.69 4.33 -23.91
#